data_775e618cf702ff7474e798988cf4ff90
#
_entry.id   775e618cf702ff7474e798988cf4ff90
#
_cell.length_a   1.000
_cell.length_b   1.000
_cell.length_c   1.000
_cell.angle_alpha   90.00
_cell.angle_beta   90.00
_cell.angle_gamma   90.00
#
_symmetry.space_group_name_H-M   'P 1'
#
loop_
_entity.id
_entity.type
_entity.pdbx_description
1 polymer ?
#
loop_
_entity_poly.entity_id
_entity_poly.type
_entity_poly.pdbx_seq_one_letter_code
_entity_poly.pdbx_strand_id
1 'polypeptide(L)'
;MLGARGRYAAAAALLEPLRRAADPVTASLAGSTLASHRRQLGGHTAARKLDGQALLAVGLTATDTRAQTTGNTQLSPRSAEPSDYGLDLAGARADALLGLAADNLALGRTSAARRLAVRAAQADRRWRATVRGGWVAAETELADGQPEAAIAPAQLAYDTAVSRGAARHVVKSGIVLGVALHAAGRPGARELVIAAFEAAEKQGLDSLGWVAAQVAADLDPGRAEEYRFRSREVLHAVLRHADPGVTRIALESPWVPVGPQ
;
A
#
# COMPACT_ATOMS: atom_id res chain seq x y z
N MET A 1 10.64 0.03 -8.76
CA MET A 1 9.85 -0.68 -9.83
C MET A 1 9.83 -2.20 -9.69
N LEU A 2 10.89 -2.86 -9.11
CA LEU A 2 10.92 -4.33 -8.96
C LEU A 2 9.70 -4.90 -8.19
N GLY A 3 9.35 -4.32 -7.04
CA GLY A 3 8.19 -4.76 -6.26
C GLY A 3 6.86 -4.65 -7.00
N ALA A 4 6.67 -3.63 -7.84
CA ALA A 4 5.45 -3.49 -8.64
C ALA A 4 5.32 -4.59 -9.69
N ARG A 5 6.46 -5.10 -10.20
CA ARG A 5 6.56 -6.23 -11.13
C ARG A 5 6.61 -7.58 -10.42
N GLY A 6 6.27 -7.66 -9.14
CA GLY A 6 6.30 -8.91 -8.37
C GLY A 6 7.69 -9.51 -8.10
N ARG A 7 8.78 -8.78 -8.43
CA ARG A 7 10.15 -9.29 -8.24
C ARG A 7 10.65 -9.04 -6.82
N TYR A 8 10.00 -9.67 -5.85
CA TYR A 8 10.17 -9.35 -4.44
C TYR A 8 11.54 -9.75 -3.87
N ALA A 9 12.11 -10.90 -4.27
CA ALA A 9 13.44 -11.30 -3.81
C ALA A 9 14.51 -10.31 -4.28
N ALA A 10 14.48 -9.91 -5.56
CA ALA A 10 15.41 -8.90 -6.08
C ALA A 10 15.21 -7.53 -5.41
N ALA A 11 13.97 -7.13 -5.15
CA ALA A 11 13.68 -5.90 -4.42
C ALA A 11 14.21 -5.98 -2.97
N ALA A 12 14.04 -7.11 -2.28
CA ALA A 12 14.53 -7.31 -0.93
C ALA A 12 16.06 -7.26 -0.86
N ALA A 13 16.77 -7.86 -1.82
CA ALA A 13 18.24 -7.80 -1.89
C ALA A 13 18.76 -6.35 -1.94
N LEU A 14 18.04 -5.45 -2.62
CA LEU A 14 18.40 -4.03 -2.68
C LEU A 14 17.99 -3.23 -1.44
N LEU A 15 16.86 -3.58 -0.81
CA LEU A 15 16.28 -2.81 0.29
C LEU A 15 16.82 -3.22 1.67
N GLU A 16 17.23 -4.49 1.88
CA GLU A 16 17.74 -4.96 3.17
C GLU A 16 19.00 -4.21 3.65
N PRO A 17 20.01 -3.91 2.81
CA PRO A 17 21.11 -3.05 3.22
C PRO A 17 20.63 -1.63 3.60
N LEU A 18 19.71 -1.05 2.83
CA LEU A 18 19.20 0.31 3.05
C LEU A 18 18.40 0.44 4.36
N ARG A 19 17.78 -0.64 4.82
CA ARG A 19 17.10 -0.68 6.13
C ARG A 19 18.04 -0.45 7.32
N ARG A 20 19.35 -0.66 7.11
CA ARG A 20 20.40 -0.45 8.11
C ARG A 20 21.21 0.82 7.84
N ALA A 21 20.77 1.68 6.92
CA ALA A 21 21.43 2.94 6.62
C ALA A 21 21.48 3.84 7.85
N ALA A 22 22.54 4.63 7.97
CA ALA A 22 22.69 5.62 9.03
C ALA A 22 21.65 6.76 8.92
N ASP A 23 21.19 7.08 7.70
CA ASP A 23 20.13 8.02 7.48
C ASP A 23 18.77 7.39 7.85
N PRO A 24 18.06 7.93 8.87
CA PRO A 24 16.82 7.35 9.37
C PRO A 24 15.68 7.38 8.35
N VAL A 25 15.65 8.36 7.45
CA VAL A 25 14.63 8.45 6.40
C VAL A 25 14.80 7.31 5.40
N THR A 26 16.01 7.09 4.92
CA THR A 26 16.35 5.96 4.03
C THR A 26 16.02 4.62 4.70
N ALA A 27 16.39 4.42 5.96
CA ALA A 27 16.12 3.20 6.70
C ALA A 27 14.63 2.94 6.85
N SER A 28 13.85 3.96 7.17
CA SER A 28 12.39 3.89 7.32
C SER A 28 11.70 3.59 5.99
N LEU A 29 12.01 4.32 4.92
CA LEU A 29 11.41 4.11 3.61
C LEU A 29 11.72 2.72 3.04
N ALA A 30 12.93 2.22 3.23
CA ALA A 30 13.30 0.86 2.85
C ALA A 30 12.52 -0.19 3.65
N GLY A 31 12.39 -0.01 4.97
CA GLY A 31 11.61 -0.87 5.86
C GLY A 31 10.14 -0.93 5.47
N SER A 32 9.49 0.22 5.28
CA SER A 32 8.08 0.30 4.87
C SER A 32 7.83 -0.24 3.46
N THR A 33 8.81 -0.11 2.56
CA THR A 33 8.72 -0.71 1.22
C THR A 33 8.76 -2.24 1.31
N LEU A 34 9.68 -2.81 2.09
CA LEU A 34 9.74 -4.26 2.34
C LEU A 34 8.45 -4.76 3.01
N ALA A 35 7.93 -4.03 4.01
CA ALA A 35 6.65 -4.34 4.65
C ALA A 35 5.52 -4.40 3.63
N SER A 36 5.46 -3.44 2.70
CA SER A 36 4.48 -3.43 1.61
C SER A 36 4.55 -4.69 0.75
N HIS A 37 5.75 -5.19 0.42
CA HIS A 37 5.92 -6.42 -0.34
C HIS A 37 5.41 -7.65 0.43
N ARG A 38 5.67 -7.75 1.74
CA ARG A 38 5.15 -8.83 2.60
C ARG A 38 3.63 -8.80 2.66
N ARG A 39 3.06 -7.61 2.84
CA ARG A 39 1.60 -7.39 2.93
C ARG A 39 0.87 -7.82 1.66
N GLN A 40 1.42 -7.56 0.49
CA GLN A 40 0.83 -7.94 -0.79
C GLN A 40 0.69 -9.46 -0.97
N LEU A 41 1.44 -10.24 -0.22
CA LEU A 41 1.38 -11.71 -0.19
C LEU A 41 0.80 -12.23 1.14
N GLY A 42 -0.01 -11.44 1.84
CA GLY A 42 -0.72 -11.85 3.05
C GLY A 42 0.13 -11.88 4.33
N GLY A 43 1.40 -11.51 4.27
CA GLY A 43 2.33 -11.54 5.41
C GLY A 43 2.19 -10.37 6.39
N HIS A 44 0.98 -10.04 6.82
CA HIS A 44 0.68 -8.85 7.64
C HIS A 44 1.41 -8.84 8.99
N THR A 45 1.57 -9.98 9.64
CA THR A 45 2.32 -10.06 10.92
C THR A 45 3.80 -9.69 10.72
N ALA A 46 4.42 -10.16 9.64
CA ALA A 46 5.81 -9.83 9.32
C ALA A 46 5.94 -8.37 8.84
N ALA A 47 5.00 -7.90 8.03
CA ALA A 47 4.94 -6.52 7.57
C ALA A 47 4.83 -5.53 8.74
N ARG A 48 3.96 -5.82 9.72
CA ARG A 48 3.80 -4.99 10.92
C ARG A 48 5.08 -4.81 11.73
N LYS A 49 5.93 -5.85 11.80
CA LYS A 49 7.24 -5.73 12.46
C LYS A 49 8.16 -4.78 11.71
N LEU A 50 8.19 -4.85 10.38
CA LEU A 50 9.01 -3.98 9.54
C LEU A 50 8.53 -2.52 9.60
N ASP A 51 7.22 -2.27 9.50
CA ASP A 51 6.67 -0.92 9.61
C ASP A 51 6.86 -0.35 11.03
N GLY A 52 6.79 -1.18 12.07
CA GLY A 52 7.13 -0.78 13.44
C GLY A 52 8.59 -0.34 13.58
N GLN A 53 9.52 -1.08 13.00
CA GLN A 53 10.94 -0.71 12.96
C GLN A 53 11.18 0.55 12.12
N ALA A 54 10.48 0.69 11.00
CA ALA A 54 10.54 1.87 10.15
C ALA A 54 10.06 3.13 10.91
N LEU A 55 8.98 3.02 11.68
CA LEU A 55 8.48 4.12 12.50
C LEU A 55 9.46 4.47 13.63
N LEU A 56 10.08 3.47 14.27
CA LEU A 56 11.09 3.71 15.30
C LEU A 56 12.32 4.44 14.74
N ALA A 57 12.74 4.13 13.52
CA ALA A 57 13.87 4.79 12.88
C ALA A 57 13.67 6.31 12.70
N VAL A 58 12.44 6.75 12.43
CA VAL A 58 12.08 8.17 12.24
C VAL A 58 11.48 8.84 13.48
N GLY A 59 11.48 8.14 14.61
CA GLY A 59 10.96 8.62 15.90
C GLY A 59 9.45 8.50 16.05
N LEU A 60 9.03 8.14 17.27
CA LEU A 60 7.62 7.94 17.63
C LEU A 60 6.91 9.24 18.01
N THR A 61 7.65 10.31 18.32
CA THR A 61 7.12 11.44 19.10
C THR A 61 6.88 12.69 18.27
N ALA A 62 5.72 13.29 18.50
CA ALA A 62 5.39 14.66 18.13
C ALA A 62 6.27 15.72 18.87
N THR A 63 7.20 15.30 19.72
CA THR A 63 8.02 16.16 20.58
C THR A 63 9.18 16.82 19.84
N ASP A 64 9.59 16.34 18.68
CA ASP A 64 10.70 16.94 17.92
C ASP A 64 10.36 18.30 17.28
N THR A 65 9.09 18.71 17.26
CA THR A 65 8.70 20.02 16.74
C THR A 65 9.11 21.19 17.67
N ARG A 66 9.51 20.89 18.91
CA ARG A 66 9.91 21.93 19.89
C ARG A 66 11.42 22.16 19.98
N ALA A 67 12.24 21.23 19.48
CA ALA A 67 13.71 21.35 19.55
C ALA A 67 14.32 22.19 18.42
N GLN A 68 13.55 22.57 17.40
CA GLN A 68 14.05 23.37 16.27
C GLN A 68 13.87 24.88 16.41
N THR A 69 13.36 25.38 17.55
CA THR A 69 13.10 26.80 17.73
C THR A 69 14.10 27.52 18.65
N THR A 70 15.12 26.84 19.16
CA THR A 70 16.16 27.51 19.99
C THR A 70 17.56 27.04 19.58
N GLY A 71 18.06 27.57 18.49
CA GLY A 71 19.40 27.33 18.04
C GLY A 71 19.72 28.18 16.81
N ASN A 72 19.93 29.49 17.05
CA ASN A 72 20.47 30.43 16.06
C ASN A 72 21.91 30.02 15.75
N THR A 73 22.12 29.32 14.63
CA THR A 73 23.44 29.26 14.00
C THR A 73 23.21 29.19 12.49
N GLN A 74 23.49 30.30 11.84
CA GLN A 74 23.57 30.43 10.40
C GLN A 74 24.58 29.44 9.83
N LEU A 75 24.08 28.38 9.24
CA LEU A 75 24.73 27.66 8.17
C LEU A 75 23.59 27.30 7.20
N SER A 76 23.50 28.04 6.10
CA SER A 76 22.61 27.74 5.00
C SER A 76 23.04 26.43 4.34
N PRO A 77 22.31 25.33 4.54
CA PRO A 77 22.14 24.37 3.46
C PRO A 77 20.95 24.88 2.64
N ARG A 78 21.08 24.93 1.34
CA ARG A 78 19.94 25.02 0.44
C ARG A 78 18.90 24.01 0.94
N SER A 79 17.82 24.52 1.55
CA SER A 79 16.67 23.72 1.91
C SER A 79 16.15 23.14 0.59
N ALA A 80 16.46 21.86 0.35
CA ALA A 80 15.75 21.13 -0.68
C ALA A 80 14.26 21.29 -0.38
N GLU A 81 13.50 21.84 -1.30
CA GLU A 81 12.06 21.90 -1.23
C GLU A 81 11.55 20.53 -0.80
N PRO A 82 10.64 20.42 0.18
CA PRO A 82 10.12 19.15 0.61
C PRO A 82 9.66 18.40 -0.63
N SER A 83 10.26 17.25 -0.91
CA SER A 83 9.95 16.48 -2.11
C SER A 83 8.44 16.24 -2.14
N ASP A 84 7.75 16.65 -3.20
CA ASP A 84 6.31 16.44 -3.39
C ASP A 84 5.92 14.95 -3.32
N TYR A 85 6.92 14.08 -3.47
CA TYR A 85 6.81 12.62 -3.32
C TYR A 85 6.89 12.11 -1.88
N GLY A 86 7.16 12.94 -0.88
CA GLY A 86 7.26 12.50 0.52
C GLY A 86 8.50 11.66 0.81
N LEU A 87 9.63 11.94 0.17
CA LEU A 87 10.91 11.26 0.42
C LEU A 87 11.71 11.99 1.51
N ASP A 88 11.03 12.32 2.61
CA ASP A 88 11.58 13.03 3.76
C ASP A 88 11.02 12.45 5.06
N LEU A 89 11.37 13.05 6.21
CA LEU A 89 10.97 12.58 7.52
C LEU A 89 9.45 12.49 7.69
N ALA A 90 8.70 13.48 7.19
CA ALA A 90 7.24 13.53 7.30
C ALA A 90 6.60 12.40 6.48
N GLY A 91 7.04 12.23 5.23
CA GLY A 91 6.55 11.17 4.35
C GLY A 91 6.94 9.77 4.82
N ALA A 92 8.18 9.58 5.30
CA ALA A 92 8.61 8.29 5.86
C ALA A 92 7.80 7.91 7.11
N ARG A 93 7.51 8.87 7.98
CA ARG A 93 6.65 8.68 9.16
C ARG A 93 5.22 8.32 8.75
N ALA A 94 4.64 9.04 7.79
CA ALA A 94 3.31 8.74 7.27
C ALA A 94 3.25 7.35 6.61
N ASP A 95 4.25 6.97 5.83
CA ASP A 95 4.33 5.66 5.19
C ASP A 95 4.34 4.51 6.21
N ALA A 96 5.15 4.63 7.26
CA ALA A 96 5.23 3.63 8.32
C ALA A 96 3.90 3.53 9.11
N LEU A 97 3.27 4.66 9.44
CA LEU A 97 1.98 4.71 10.12
C LEU A 97 0.86 4.09 9.26
N LEU A 98 0.81 4.39 7.96
CA LEU A 98 -0.18 3.80 7.04
C LEU A 98 0.06 2.30 6.82
N GLY A 99 1.33 1.88 6.80
CA GLY A 99 1.67 0.46 6.77
C GLY A 99 1.16 -0.26 8.01
N LEU A 100 1.45 0.26 9.20
CA LEU A 100 0.93 -0.28 10.47
C LEU A 100 -0.60 -0.26 10.53
N ALA A 101 -1.26 0.76 9.95
CA ALA A 101 -2.71 0.83 9.88
C ALA A 101 -3.28 -0.31 9.03
N ALA A 102 -2.75 -0.51 7.82
CA ALA A 102 -3.17 -1.59 6.94
C ALA A 102 -2.95 -2.99 7.55
N ASP A 103 -1.83 -3.19 8.25
CA ASP A 103 -1.55 -4.47 8.91
C ASP A 103 -2.46 -4.72 10.12
N ASN A 104 -2.78 -3.68 10.91
CA ASN A 104 -3.75 -3.82 12.00
C ASN A 104 -5.16 -4.09 11.48
N LEU A 105 -5.53 -3.46 10.35
CA LEU A 105 -6.81 -3.73 9.68
C LEU A 105 -6.92 -5.21 9.28
N ALA A 106 -5.93 -5.75 8.58
CA ALA A 106 -5.92 -7.15 8.16
C ALA A 106 -5.93 -8.14 9.34
N LEU A 107 -5.48 -7.70 10.53
CA LEU A 107 -5.53 -8.46 11.77
C LEU A 107 -6.83 -8.22 12.58
N GLY A 108 -7.86 -7.61 11.98
CA GLY A 108 -9.15 -7.33 12.61
C GLY A 108 -9.14 -6.21 13.65
N ARG A 109 -8.08 -5.37 13.68
CA ARG A 109 -7.90 -4.30 14.66
C ARG A 109 -8.30 -2.95 14.09
N THR A 110 -9.54 -2.80 13.64
CA THR A 110 -10.05 -1.62 12.92
C THR A 110 -9.88 -0.31 13.69
N SER A 111 -10.16 -0.31 15.00
CA SER A 111 -9.95 0.86 15.85
C SER A 111 -8.47 1.31 15.92
N ALA A 112 -7.52 0.38 15.90
CA ALA A 112 -6.10 0.71 15.85
C ALA A 112 -5.71 1.25 14.47
N ALA A 113 -6.25 0.67 13.39
CA ALA A 113 -6.04 1.14 12.04
C ALA A 113 -6.50 2.59 11.87
N ARG A 114 -7.71 2.93 12.35
CA ARG A 114 -8.24 4.33 12.31
C ARG A 114 -7.32 5.31 13.04
N ARG A 115 -6.89 4.99 14.27
CA ARG A 115 -5.99 5.88 15.03
C ARG A 115 -4.65 6.11 14.31
N LEU A 116 -4.08 5.06 13.71
CA LEU A 116 -2.83 5.16 12.96
C LEU A 116 -2.99 5.98 11.68
N ALA A 117 -4.10 5.81 10.94
CA ALA A 117 -4.42 6.59 9.75
C ALA A 117 -4.57 8.09 10.07
N VAL A 118 -5.23 8.43 11.18
CA VAL A 118 -5.34 9.84 11.66
C VAL A 118 -3.95 10.41 11.94
N ARG A 119 -3.08 9.68 12.63
CA ARG A 119 -1.70 10.12 12.90
C ARG A 119 -0.87 10.28 11.62
N ALA A 120 -1.08 9.41 10.64
CA ALA A 120 -0.42 9.53 9.34
C ALA A 120 -0.83 10.82 8.60
N ALA A 121 -2.13 11.15 8.59
CA ALA A 121 -2.64 12.38 8.01
C ALA A 121 -2.16 13.65 8.73
N GLN A 122 -1.81 13.55 10.02
CA GLN A 122 -1.16 14.64 10.77
C GLN A 122 0.32 14.79 10.40
N ALA A 123 1.00 13.68 10.07
CA ALA A 123 2.41 13.67 9.72
C ALA A 123 2.66 14.18 8.29
N ASP A 124 1.82 13.81 7.33
CA ASP A 124 1.97 14.21 5.93
C ASP A 124 0.59 14.27 5.24
N ARG A 125 0.34 15.34 4.49
CA ARG A 125 -0.89 15.57 3.71
C ARG A 125 -0.63 15.67 2.21
N ARG A 126 0.60 15.44 1.77
CA ARG A 126 0.93 15.44 0.34
C ARG A 126 0.20 14.32 -0.38
N TRP A 127 0.14 14.43 -1.70
CA TRP A 127 -0.69 13.57 -2.55
C TRP A 127 -0.49 12.06 -2.29
N ARG A 128 0.74 11.60 -2.08
CA ARG A 128 1.02 10.18 -1.87
C ARG A 128 0.48 9.65 -0.55
N ALA A 129 0.63 10.43 0.53
CA ALA A 129 0.06 10.10 1.83
C ALA A 129 -1.48 10.16 1.79
N THR A 130 -2.05 11.15 1.10
CA THR A 130 -3.50 11.28 0.88
C THR A 130 -4.07 10.05 0.15
N VAL A 131 -3.47 9.64 -0.97
CA VAL A 131 -3.91 8.46 -1.72
C VAL A 131 -3.84 7.20 -0.86
N ARG A 132 -2.72 6.95 -0.18
CA ARG A 132 -2.55 5.76 0.67
C ARG A 132 -3.45 5.78 1.90
N GLY A 133 -3.66 6.96 2.48
CA GLY A 133 -4.61 7.17 3.58
C GLY A 133 -6.04 6.87 3.16
N GLY A 134 -6.43 7.28 1.96
CA GLY A 134 -7.74 6.98 1.38
C GLY A 134 -7.98 5.49 1.19
N TRP A 135 -6.96 4.72 0.74
CA TRP A 135 -7.08 3.26 0.67
C TRP A 135 -7.36 2.64 2.05
N VAL A 136 -6.56 3.00 3.06
CA VAL A 136 -6.72 2.46 4.41
C VAL A 136 -8.06 2.86 5.01
N ALA A 137 -8.50 4.09 4.79
CA ALA A 137 -9.82 4.55 5.27
C ALA A 137 -10.95 3.74 4.61
N ALA A 138 -10.95 3.62 3.28
CA ALA A 138 -11.96 2.86 2.56
C ALA A 138 -11.98 1.38 2.97
N GLU A 139 -10.82 0.74 3.01
CA GLU A 139 -10.69 -0.66 3.44
C GLU A 139 -11.15 -0.85 4.90
N THR A 140 -10.97 0.16 5.78
CA THR A 140 -11.44 0.11 7.17
C THR A 140 -12.97 0.25 7.25
N GLU A 141 -13.58 1.15 6.48
CA GLU A 141 -15.05 1.26 6.43
C GLU A 141 -15.69 -0.02 5.87
N LEU A 142 -15.09 -0.63 4.84
CA LEU A 142 -15.55 -1.92 4.31
C LEU A 142 -15.49 -3.02 5.37
N ALA A 143 -14.40 -3.10 6.12
CA ALA A 143 -14.23 -4.10 7.17
C ALA A 143 -15.21 -3.92 8.35
N ASP A 144 -15.65 -2.69 8.61
CA ASP A 144 -16.66 -2.37 9.62
C ASP A 144 -18.11 -2.47 9.07
N GLY A 145 -18.29 -2.98 7.83
CA GLY A 145 -19.61 -3.15 7.20
C GLY A 145 -20.28 -1.84 6.79
N GLN A 146 -19.49 -0.78 6.51
CA GLN A 146 -19.97 0.54 6.14
C GLN A 146 -19.57 0.89 4.68
N PRO A 147 -20.08 0.16 3.66
CA PRO A 147 -19.60 0.31 2.28
C PRO A 147 -19.88 1.71 1.70
N GLU A 148 -20.99 2.35 2.05
CA GLU A 148 -21.28 3.72 1.60
C GLU A 148 -20.22 4.72 2.12
N ALA A 149 -19.78 4.56 3.35
CA ALA A 149 -18.74 5.41 3.95
C ALA A 149 -17.36 5.19 3.31
N ALA A 150 -17.13 4.02 2.70
CA ALA A 150 -15.88 3.69 2.01
C ALA A 150 -15.72 4.44 0.67
N ILE A 151 -16.82 4.86 0.03
CA ILE A 151 -16.79 5.46 -1.31
C ILE A 151 -16.01 6.78 -1.29
N ALA A 152 -16.32 7.69 -0.38
CA ALA A 152 -15.70 9.03 -0.38
C ALA A 152 -14.16 9.00 -0.24
N PRO A 153 -13.55 8.27 0.72
CA PRO A 153 -12.10 8.17 0.81
C PRO A 153 -11.47 7.42 -0.39
N ALA A 154 -12.14 6.42 -0.94
CA ALA A 154 -11.67 5.71 -2.14
C ALA A 154 -11.69 6.62 -3.38
N GLN A 155 -12.75 7.41 -3.57
CA GLN A 155 -12.88 8.39 -4.66
C GLN A 155 -11.79 9.45 -4.56
N LEU A 156 -11.59 10.04 -3.38
CA LEU A 156 -10.51 11.03 -3.16
C LEU A 156 -9.13 10.44 -3.52
N ALA A 157 -8.85 9.19 -3.15
CA ALA A 157 -7.61 8.52 -3.50
C ALA A 157 -7.47 8.34 -5.03
N TYR A 158 -8.54 7.95 -5.70
CA TYR A 158 -8.55 7.75 -7.15
C TYR A 158 -8.32 9.08 -7.89
N ASP A 159 -9.10 10.12 -7.57
CA ASP A 159 -9.01 11.42 -8.22
C ASP A 159 -7.63 12.06 -7.99
N THR A 160 -7.10 11.94 -6.78
CA THR A 160 -5.75 12.42 -6.46
C THR A 160 -4.69 11.67 -7.27
N ALA A 161 -4.81 10.35 -7.41
CA ALA A 161 -3.87 9.55 -8.19
C ALA A 161 -3.93 9.91 -9.69
N VAL A 162 -5.14 10.11 -10.24
CA VAL A 162 -5.36 10.53 -11.63
C VAL A 162 -4.77 11.91 -11.89
N SER A 163 -5.05 12.89 -11.04
CA SER A 163 -4.55 14.26 -11.19
C SER A 163 -3.01 14.35 -11.18
N ARG A 164 -2.35 13.38 -10.55
CA ARG A 164 -0.88 13.27 -10.48
C ARG A 164 -0.27 12.40 -11.57
N GLY A 165 -1.06 11.79 -12.43
CA GLY A 165 -0.58 10.84 -13.44
C GLY A 165 0.17 9.66 -12.82
N ALA A 166 -0.14 9.31 -11.57
CA ALA A 166 0.58 8.31 -10.79
C ALA A 166 0.07 6.90 -11.10
N ALA A 167 0.45 6.35 -12.24
CA ALA A 167 -0.12 5.16 -12.88
C ALA A 167 -0.36 3.98 -11.93
N ARG A 168 0.64 3.58 -11.11
CA ARG A 168 0.47 2.50 -10.13
C ARG A 168 -0.58 2.83 -9.07
N HIS A 169 -0.65 4.10 -8.63
CA HIS A 169 -1.63 4.54 -7.65
C HIS A 169 -3.04 4.59 -8.27
N VAL A 170 -3.16 4.99 -9.54
CA VAL A 170 -4.45 4.95 -10.28
C VAL A 170 -4.99 3.52 -10.30
N VAL A 171 -4.16 2.54 -10.69
CA VAL A 171 -4.56 1.12 -10.71
C VAL A 171 -5.04 0.65 -9.34
N LYS A 172 -4.22 0.85 -8.27
CA LYS A 172 -4.64 0.43 -6.93
C LYS A 172 -5.90 1.15 -6.46
N SER A 173 -6.01 2.46 -6.70
CA SER A 173 -7.19 3.25 -6.30
C SER A 173 -8.44 2.79 -7.06
N GLY A 174 -8.30 2.45 -8.34
CA GLY A 174 -9.41 1.90 -9.14
C GLY A 174 -9.94 0.58 -8.58
N ILE A 175 -9.04 -0.31 -8.14
CA ILE A 175 -9.44 -1.56 -7.47
C ILE A 175 -10.19 -1.25 -6.17
N VAL A 176 -9.65 -0.39 -5.30
CA VAL A 176 -10.26 -0.07 -3.99
C VAL A 176 -11.60 0.61 -4.16
N LEU A 177 -11.72 1.59 -5.08
CA LEU A 177 -12.97 2.27 -5.37
C LEU A 177 -14.00 1.32 -5.99
N GLY A 178 -13.59 0.45 -6.91
CA GLY A 178 -14.46 -0.54 -7.51
C GLY A 178 -15.05 -1.50 -6.46
N VAL A 179 -14.23 -1.98 -5.52
CA VAL A 179 -14.70 -2.80 -4.39
C VAL A 179 -15.69 -2.04 -3.50
N ALA A 180 -15.41 -0.75 -3.19
CA ALA A 180 -16.31 0.08 -2.39
C ALA A 180 -17.65 0.30 -3.08
N LEU A 181 -17.65 0.62 -4.37
CA LEU A 181 -18.87 0.79 -5.18
C LEU A 181 -19.69 -0.51 -5.25
N HIS A 182 -19.03 -1.65 -5.48
CA HIS A 182 -19.68 -2.95 -5.52
C HIS A 182 -20.37 -3.29 -4.19
N ALA A 183 -19.62 -3.17 -3.09
CA ALA A 183 -20.14 -3.47 -1.76
C ALA A 183 -21.32 -2.57 -1.36
N ALA A 184 -21.35 -1.33 -1.88
CA ALA A 184 -22.45 -0.37 -1.69
C ALA A 184 -23.60 -0.54 -2.72
N GLY A 185 -23.51 -1.50 -3.64
CA GLY A 185 -24.51 -1.68 -4.70
C GLY A 185 -24.57 -0.53 -5.71
N ARG A 186 -23.49 0.22 -5.88
CA ARG A 186 -23.40 1.38 -6.78
C ARG A 186 -22.91 0.96 -8.17
N PRO A 187 -23.37 1.63 -9.25
CA PRO A 187 -22.93 1.35 -10.61
C PRO A 187 -21.46 1.74 -10.84
N GLY A 188 -20.85 1.21 -11.94
CA GLY A 188 -19.51 1.56 -12.39
C GLY A 188 -18.38 0.73 -11.77
N ALA A 189 -18.70 -0.14 -10.80
CA ALA A 189 -17.70 -0.97 -10.12
C ALA A 189 -16.95 -1.90 -11.08
N ARG A 190 -17.69 -2.62 -11.94
CA ARG A 190 -17.16 -3.59 -12.89
C ARG A 190 -16.21 -2.93 -13.89
N GLU A 191 -16.69 -1.86 -14.53
CA GLU A 191 -15.95 -1.11 -15.55
C GLU A 191 -14.63 -0.57 -14.98
N LEU A 192 -14.68 -0.05 -13.76
CA LEU A 192 -13.51 0.53 -13.10
C LEU A 192 -12.46 -0.54 -12.76
N VAL A 193 -12.89 -1.71 -12.26
CA VAL A 193 -11.97 -2.82 -11.92
C VAL A 193 -11.38 -3.45 -13.19
N ILE A 194 -12.17 -3.63 -14.25
CA ILE A 194 -11.68 -4.14 -15.53
C ILE A 194 -10.64 -3.17 -16.11
N ALA A 195 -10.91 -1.87 -16.11
CA ALA A 195 -9.94 -0.87 -16.56
C ALA A 195 -8.65 -0.88 -15.73
N ALA A 196 -8.76 -1.10 -14.40
CA ALA A 196 -7.60 -1.23 -13.53
C ALA A 196 -6.80 -2.51 -13.83
N PHE A 197 -7.46 -3.63 -14.13
CA PHE A 197 -6.83 -4.87 -14.53
C PHE A 197 -6.06 -4.70 -15.86
N GLU A 198 -6.69 -4.17 -16.89
CA GLU A 198 -6.07 -3.92 -18.20
C GLU A 198 -4.87 -2.96 -18.08
N ALA A 199 -4.99 -1.91 -17.26
CA ALA A 199 -3.91 -0.98 -16.99
C ALA A 199 -2.75 -1.66 -16.25
N ALA A 200 -3.03 -2.59 -15.32
CA ALA A 200 -2.01 -3.37 -14.63
C ALA A 200 -1.23 -4.26 -15.59
N GLU A 201 -1.92 -4.99 -16.48
CA GLU A 201 -1.28 -5.81 -17.52
C GLU A 201 -0.41 -4.97 -18.44
N LYS A 202 -0.96 -3.90 -19.02
CA LYS A 202 -0.25 -3.00 -19.94
C LYS A 202 1.03 -2.41 -19.35
N GLN A 203 1.06 -2.19 -18.03
CA GLN A 203 2.18 -1.56 -17.34
C GLN A 203 3.11 -2.57 -16.63
N GLY A 204 2.81 -3.87 -16.72
CA GLY A 204 3.56 -4.92 -16.01
C GLY A 204 3.53 -4.74 -14.49
N LEU A 205 2.38 -4.38 -13.94
CA LEU A 205 2.15 -4.21 -12.49
C LEU A 205 1.65 -5.52 -11.87
N ASP A 206 2.40 -6.60 -12.03
CA ASP A 206 2.02 -7.96 -11.66
C ASP A 206 1.55 -8.06 -10.20
N SER A 207 2.15 -7.26 -9.32
CA SER A 207 1.75 -7.19 -7.90
C SER A 207 0.32 -6.69 -7.66
N LEU A 208 -0.28 -6.00 -8.63
CA LEU A 208 -1.67 -5.54 -8.62
C LEU A 208 -2.53 -6.32 -9.61
N GLY A 209 -1.94 -6.83 -10.68
CA GLY A 209 -2.65 -7.52 -11.76
C GLY A 209 -3.41 -8.76 -11.27
N TRP A 210 -2.78 -9.62 -10.45
CA TRP A 210 -3.46 -10.78 -9.92
C TRP A 210 -4.64 -10.42 -8.99
N VAL A 211 -4.49 -9.35 -8.19
CA VAL A 211 -5.57 -8.85 -7.31
C VAL A 211 -6.71 -8.27 -8.13
N ALA A 212 -6.39 -7.45 -9.15
CA ALA A 212 -7.40 -6.86 -10.02
C ALA A 212 -8.18 -7.94 -10.77
N ALA A 213 -7.50 -8.98 -11.29
CA ALA A 213 -8.14 -10.11 -11.94
C ALA A 213 -9.04 -10.90 -10.97
N GLN A 214 -8.60 -11.11 -9.72
CA GLN A 214 -9.43 -11.77 -8.72
C GLN A 214 -10.72 -11.00 -8.46
N VAL A 215 -10.64 -9.69 -8.25
CA VAL A 215 -11.83 -8.84 -8.05
C VAL A 215 -12.70 -8.78 -9.30
N ALA A 216 -12.09 -8.72 -10.51
CA ALA A 216 -12.84 -8.75 -11.77
C ALA A 216 -13.65 -10.05 -11.93
N ALA A 217 -13.10 -11.19 -11.48
CA ALA A 217 -13.83 -12.47 -11.53
C ALA A 217 -15.12 -12.45 -10.69
N ASP A 218 -15.13 -11.72 -9.58
CA ASP A 218 -16.31 -11.59 -8.72
C ASP A 218 -17.34 -10.60 -9.30
N LEU A 219 -16.88 -9.62 -10.09
CA LEU A 219 -17.72 -8.56 -10.66
C LEU A 219 -18.26 -8.87 -12.06
N ASP A 220 -17.66 -9.81 -12.77
CA ASP A 220 -18.05 -10.22 -14.13
C ASP A 220 -18.20 -11.75 -14.21
N PRO A 221 -19.34 -12.28 -13.78
CA PRO A 221 -19.58 -13.73 -13.79
C PRO A 221 -19.45 -14.39 -15.18
N GLY A 222 -19.71 -13.63 -16.26
CA GLY A 222 -19.60 -14.13 -17.62
C GLY A 222 -18.16 -14.45 -18.06
N ARG A 223 -17.16 -13.80 -17.43
CA ARG A 223 -15.74 -14.01 -17.70
C ARG A 223 -14.96 -14.45 -16.44
N ALA A 224 -15.65 -14.89 -15.41
CA ALA A 224 -15.03 -15.21 -14.12
C ALA A 224 -13.88 -16.23 -14.23
N GLU A 225 -14.06 -17.30 -15.00
CA GLU A 225 -13.02 -18.32 -15.17
C GLU A 225 -11.78 -17.80 -15.90
N GLU A 226 -11.94 -16.92 -16.88
CA GLU A 226 -10.84 -16.26 -17.55
C GLU A 226 -10.02 -15.41 -16.57
N TYR A 227 -10.71 -14.58 -15.76
CA TYR A 227 -10.03 -13.74 -14.75
C TYR A 227 -9.38 -14.56 -13.64
N ARG A 228 -9.99 -15.65 -13.17
CA ARG A 228 -9.38 -16.56 -12.19
C ARG A 228 -8.14 -17.24 -12.76
N PHE A 229 -8.19 -17.66 -14.01
CA PHE A 229 -7.02 -18.22 -14.68
C PHE A 229 -5.88 -17.20 -14.75
N ARG A 230 -6.15 -15.97 -15.21
CA ARG A 230 -5.17 -14.88 -15.27
C ARG A 230 -4.62 -14.54 -13.90
N SER A 231 -5.47 -14.47 -12.87
CA SER A 231 -5.03 -14.23 -11.49
C SER A 231 -4.00 -15.28 -11.04
N ARG A 232 -4.29 -16.57 -11.26
CA ARG A 232 -3.37 -17.67 -10.91
C ARG A 232 -2.05 -17.61 -11.68
N GLU A 233 -2.09 -17.36 -12.97
CA GLU A 233 -0.88 -17.26 -13.81
C GLU A 233 0.05 -16.13 -13.33
N VAL A 234 -0.51 -14.93 -13.10
CA VAL A 234 0.27 -13.78 -12.61
C VAL A 234 0.78 -14.03 -11.20
N LEU A 235 -0.05 -14.57 -10.30
CA LEU A 235 0.35 -14.90 -8.93
C LEU A 235 1.48 -15.94 -8.91
N HIS A 236 1.41 -17.00 -9.71
CA HIS A 236 2.48 -17.97 -9.86
C HIS A 236 3.79 -17.33 -10.35
N ALA A 237 3.70 -16.39 -11.31
CA ALA A 237 4.88 -15.66 -11.77
C ALA A 237 5.49 -14.81 -10.64
N VAL A 238 4.67 -14.15 -9.84
CA VAL A 238 5.10 -13.36 -8.67
C VAL A 238 5.76 -14.24 -7.61
N LEU A 239 5.16 -15.39 -7.28
CA LEU A 239 5.68 -16.32 -6.27
C LEU A 239 7.03 -16.92 -6.66
N ARG A 240 7.26 -17.23 -7.94
CA ARG A 240 8.58 -17.66 -8.43
C ARG A 240 9.70 -16.64 -8.22
N HIS A 241 9.35 -15.37 -8.02
CA HIS A 241 10.28 -14.26 -7.77
C HIS A 241 10.25 -13.76 -6.31
N ALA A 242 9.58 -14.49 -5.43
CA ALA A 242 9.62 -14.27 -3.99
C ALA A 242 10.66 -15.17 -3.32
N ASP A 243 11.14 -14.79 -2.14
CA ASP A 243 11.98 -15.69 -1.34
C ASP A 243 11.11 -16.82 -0.73
N PRO A 244 11.73 -18.00 -0.42
CA PRO A 244 10.97 -19.16 0.05
C PRO A 244 10.13 -18.91 1.30
N GLY A 245 10.60 -18.06 2.21
CA GLY A 245 9.85 -17.72 3.43
C GLY A 245 8.59 -16.91 3.13
N VAL A 246 8.66 -16.00 2.14
CA VAL A 246 7.51 -15.23 1.67
C VAL A 246 6.54 -16.11 0.90
N THR A 247 7.05 -17.01 0.05
CA THR A 247 6.22 -17.96 -0.68
C THR A 247 5.41 -18.83 0.27
N ARG A 248 6.05 -19.37 1.32
CA ARG A 248 5.34 -20.16 2.35
C ARG A 248 4.23 -19.35 3.01
N ILE A 249 4.48 -18.10 3.41
CA ILE A 249 3.47 -17.22 4.00
C ILE A 249 2.30 -17.01 3.04
N ALA A 250 2.58 -16.80 1.74
CA ALA A 250 1.55 -16.64 0.74
C ALA A 250 0.68 -17.89 0.59
N LEU A 251 1.29 -19.07 0.58
CA LEU A 251 0.58 -20.36 0.49
C LEU A 251 -0.30 -20.66 1.71
N GLU A 252 0.06 -20.16 2.88
CA GLU A 252 -0.68 -20.31 4.13
C GLU A 252 -1.72 -19.18 4.34
N SER A 253 -1.70 -18.13 3.50
CA SER A 253 -2.56 -16.97 3.67
C SER A 253 -3.96 -17.19 3.10
N PRO A 254 -5.04 -16.94 3.87
CA PRO A 254 -6.40 -17.02 3.35
C PRO A 254 -6.72 -15.95 2.31
N TRP A 255 -5.88 -14.94 2.17
CA TRP A 255 -6.06 -13.82 1.25
C TRP A 255 -5.41 -14.03 -0.12
N VAL A 256 -4.62 -15.09 -0.26
CA VAL A 256 -3.89 -15.40 -1.51
C VAL A 256 -4.52 -16.65 -2.13
N PRO A 257 -5.14 -16.56 -3.33
CA PRO A 257 -5.85 -17.68 -3.95
C PRO A 257 -4.88 -18.67 -4.58
N VAL A 258 -4.08 -19.31 -3.77
CA VAL A 258 -3.31 -20.49 -4.16
C VAL A 258 -4.28 -21.66 -4.11
N GLY A 259 -4.87 -22.05 -5.26
CA GLY A 259 -5.81 -23.15 -5.32
C GLY A 259 -5.28 -24.46 -4.70
N PRO A 260 -6.13 -25.48 -4.48
CA PRO A 260 -5.69 -26.75 -3.98
C PRO A 260 -4.60 -27.31 -4.90
N GLN A 261 -3.47 -27.70 -4.27
CA GLN A 261 -2.38 -28.40 -4.94
C GLN A 261 -2.81 -29.81 -5.29
#